data_2ca87a1e1b0d309343606770971d5082
#
_entry.id   2ca87a1e1b0d309343606770971d5082
#
_cell.length_a   1.000
_cell.length_b   1.000
_cell.length_c   1.000
_cell.angle_alpha   90.00
_cell.angle_beta   90.00
_cell.angle_gamma   90.00
#
_symmetry.space_group_name_H-M   'P 1'
#
loop_
_entity.id
_entity.type
_entity.pdbx_description
1 polymer ?
#
loop_
_entity_poly.entity_id
_entity_poly.type
_entity_poly.pdbx_seq_one_letter_code
_entity_poly.pdbx_strand_id
1 'polypeptide(L)'
;MTYNDRMTLFARIGFAARGLVYILIGWFALDVAIHGGRPMDNQGVLGTLVDAPLGHVLLGICALGFAGYAIWRLTEAITDPERLSNDMKGRFKRAGHAVSGIVHVTLAMAAGRLALRQTSAQGSSPGDRSAESWSAWLLAQPGGVAILVAVGAGFFAVAVAQGIKAYKARFDELDGRIPAPDYVRWIGRLGYAARALIFAIIGWFLISAALNHDPDRAGGLGEALMELRAQPEGVLVLSVVACGLALFGMFSLIEARYRRISVAKPGFLG
;
A
#
# COMPACT_ATOMS: atom_id res chain seq x y z
N MET A 1 -5.92 -29.38 -5.92
CA MET A 1 -5.69 -28.14 -5.14
C MET A 1 -6.90 -27.88 -4.27
N THR A 2 -6.72 -27.87 -2.96
CA THR A 2 -7.79 -27.55 -2.02
C THR A 2 -8.12 -26.05 -2.08
N TYR A 3 -9.28 -25.65 -1.53
CA TYR A 3 -9.65 -24.22 -1.41
C TYR A 3 -8.55 -23.42 -0.68
N ASN A 4 -7.97 -23.98 0.38
CA ASN A 4 -6.90 -23.37 1.14
C ASN A 4 -5.62 -23.16 0.31
N ASP A 5 -5.28 -24.12 -0.57
CA ASP A 5 -4.09 -23.99 -1.44
C ASP A 5 -4.26 -22.84 -2.44
N ARG A 6 -5.46 -22.69 -3.01
CA ARG A 6 -5.77 -21.59 -3.96
C ARG A 6 -5.69 -20.23 -3.29
N MET A 7 -6.29 -20.07 -2.11
CA MET A 7 -6.23 -18.81 -1.35
C MET A 7 -4.81 -18.46 -0.93
N THR A 8 -4.02 -19.45 -0.52
CA THR A 8 -2.61 -19.26 -0.21
C THR A 8 -1.82 -18.81 -1.43
N LEU A 9 -2.07 -19.41 -2.60
CA LEU A 9 -1.42 -19.03 -3.85
C LEU A 9 -1.77 -17.57 -4.23
N PHE A 10 -3.06 -17.21 -4.21
CA PHE A 10 -3.48 -15.84 -4.51
C PHE A 10 -2.88 -14.81 -3.58
N ALA A 11 -2.85 -15.08 -2.26
CA ALA A 11 -2.22 -14.18 -1.32
C ALA A 11 -0.71 -14.03 -1.60
N ARG A 12 0.00 -15.11 -1.92
CA ARG A 12 1.43 -15.08 -2.27
C ARG A 12 1.71 -14.27 -3.53
N ILE A 13 0.92 -14.45 -4.60
CA ILE A 13 1.04 -13.66 -5.82
C ILE A 13 0.76 -12.18 -5.51
N GLY A 14 -0.21 -11.87 -4.65
CA GLY A 14 -0.51 -10.52 -4.21
C GLY A 14 0.64 -9.86 -3.43
N PHE A 15 1.30 -10.60 -2.52
CA PHE A 15 2.50 -10.12 -1.85
C PHE A 15 3.65 -9.87 -2.83
N ALA A 16 3.82 -10.74 -3.84
CA ALA A 16 4.84 -10.58 -4.88
C ALA A 16 4.55 -9.35 -5.75
N ALA A 17 3.30 -9.17 -6.20
CA ALA A 17 2.88 -7.99 -6.97
C ALA A 17 3.11 -6.69 -6.18
N ARG A 18 2.72 -6.67 -4.90
CA ARG A 18 3.01 -5.55 -4.00
C ARG A 18 4.51 -5.29 -3.89
N GLY A 19 5.30 -6.34 -3.73
CA GLY A 19 6.75 -6.25 -3.65
C GLY A 19 7.35 -5.61 -4.88
N LEU A 20 6.95 -6.05 -6.07
CA LEU A 20 7.40 -5.48 -7.34
C LEU A 20 7.06 -3.98 -7.43
N VAL A 21 5.81 -3.61 -7.17
CA VAL A 21 5.37 -2.21 -7.25
C VAL A 21 6.17 -1.32 -6.30
N TYR A 22 6.41 -1.74 -5.05
CA TYR A 22 7.18 -0.93 -4.10
C TYR A 22 8.68 -0.85 -4.44
N ILE A 23 9.26 -1.87 -5.05
CA ILE A 23 10.63 -1.79 -5.58
C ILE A 23 10.70 -0.76 -6.70
N LEU A 24 9.75 -0.77 -7.62
CA LEU A 24 9.69 0.19 -8.72
C LEU A 24 9.42 1.61 -8.23
N ILE A 25 8.52 1.81 -7.25
CA ILE A 25 8.31 3.12 -6.61
C ILE A 25 9.63 3.63 -6.01
N GLY A 26 10.33 2.79 -5.26
CA GLY A 26 11.62 3.15 -4.67
C GLY A 26 12.67 3.50 -5.73
N TRP A 27 12.73 2.71 -6.81
CA TRP A 27 13.63 2.98 -7.93
C TRP A 27 13.33 4.33 -8.60
N PHE A 28 12.08 4.58 -9.02
CA PHE A 28 11.70 5.83 -9.66
C PHE A 28 11.81 7.04 -8.72
N ALA A 29 11.52 6.88 -7.42
CA ALA A 29 11.70 7.94 -6.45
C ALA A 29 13.20 8.29 -6.26
N LEU A 30 14.09 7.28 -6.31
CA LEU A 30 15.53 7.51 -6.26
C LEU A 30 16.02 8.22 -7.54
N ASP A 31 15.53 7.82 -8.70
CA ASP A 31 15.82 8.47 -9.97
C ASP A 31 15.40 9.95 -9.94
N VAL A 32 14.19 10.24 -9.47
CA VAL A 32 13.70 11.61 -9.27
C VAL A 32 14.53 12.39 -8.25
N ALA A 33 15.02 11.75 -7.19
CA ALA A 33 15.89 12.42 -6.22
C ALA A 33 17.16 12.93 -6.89
N ILE A 34 17.77 12.14 -7.79
CA ILE A 34 19.06 12.43 -8.43
C ILE A 34 18.88 13.32 -9.67
N HIS A 35 17.97 12.99 -10.56
CA HIS A 35 17.84 13.62 -11.87
C HIS A 35 16.71 14.66 -11.95
N GLY A 36 15.81 14.69 -10.99
CA GLY A 36 14.65 15.57 -11.01
C GLY A 36 13.42 14.89 -11.63
N GLY A 37 12.34 15.67 -11.73
CA GLY A 37 11.06 15.20 -12.24
C GLY A 37 10.01 15.01 -11.13
N ARG A 38 8.92 14.31 -11.44
CA ARG A 38 7.83 14.01 -10.51
C ARG A 38 7.84 12.54 -10.11
N PRO A 39 7.78 12.22 -8.83
CA PRO A 39 7.64 10.84 -8.35
C PRO A 39 6.33 10.22 -8.82
N MET A 40 6.32 8.91 -8.91
CA MET A 40 5.16 8.13 -9.31
C MET A 40 4.52 7.46 -8.09
N ASP A 41 3.20 7.41 -8.07
CA ASP A 41 2.44 6.59 -7.14
C ASP A 41 2.32 5.12 -7.64
N ASN A 42 1.58 4.30 -6.91
CA ASN A 42 1.37 2.89 -7.27
C ASN A 42 0.76 2.70 -8.67
N GLN A 43 -0.14 3.58 -9.09
CA GLN A 43 -0.81 3.48 -10.39
C GLN A 43 0.09 4.01 -11.51
N GLY A 44 0.83 5.09 -11.27
CA GLY A 44 1.81 5.62 -12.20
C GLY A 44 2.89 4.58 -12.53
N VAL A 45 3.40 3.90 -11.50
CA VAL A 45 4.39 2.82 -11.68
C VAL A 45 3.82 1.64 -12.49
N LEU A 46 2.57 1.25 -12.27
CA LEU A 46 1.93 0.23 -13.12
C LEU A 46 1.86 0.68 -14.59
N GLY A 47 1.68 1.99 -14.81
CA GLY A 47 1.69 2.57 -16.15
C GLY A 47 3.01 2.37 -16.89
N THR A 48 4.16 2.43 -16.21
CA THR A 48 5.47 2.24 -16.85
C THR A 48 5.69 0.82 -17.37
N LEU A 49 4.95 -0.15 -16.84
CA LEU A 49 5.04 -1.53 -17.29
C LEU A 49 4.38 -1.75 -18.67
N VAL A 50 3.52 -0.83 -19.13
CA VAL A 50 2.82 -0.97 -20.43
C VAL A 50 3.81 -1.11 -21.59
N ASP A 51 4.87 -0.31 -21.57
CA ASP A 51 5.88 -0.25 -22.62
C ASP A 51 7.05 -1.24 -22.40
N ALA A 52 7.04 -1.96 -21.27
CA ALA A 52 8.07 -2.94 -20.96
C ALA A 52 7.90 -4.23 -21.79
N PRO A 53 8.99 -4.95 -22.11
CA PRO A 53 8.89 -6.29 -22.68
C PRO A 53 7.99 -7.20 -21.83
N LEU A 54 6.99 -7.84 -22.44
CA LEU A 54 5.97 -8.63 -21.75
C LEU A 54 5.14 -7.83 -20.72
N GLY A 55 5.11 -6.50 -20.80
CA GLY A 55 4.47 -5.62 -19.82
C GLY A 55 3.00 -5.93 -19.60
N HIS A 56 2.23 -6.22 -20.67
CA HIS A 56 0.82 -6.61 -20.54
C HIS A 56 0.63 -7.94 -19.77
N VAL A 57 1.55 -8.90 -19.94
CA VAL A 57 1.53 -10.17 -19.19
C VAL A 57 1.84 -9.89 -17.71
N LEU A 58 2.84 -9.07 -17.42
CA LEU A 58 3.18 -8.67 -16.06
C LEU A 58 2.03 -7.93 -15.39
N LEU A 59 1.39 -7.00 -16.10
CA LEU A 59 0.21 -6.27 -15.62
C LEU A 59 -0.96 -7.22 -15.36
N GLY A 60 -1.19 -8.22 -16.20
CA GLY A 60 -2.20 -9.27 -15.99
C GLY A 60 -1.90 -10.09 -14.72
N ILE A 61 -0.65 -10.48 -14.51
CA ILE A 61 -0.21 -11.18 -13.29
C ILE A 61 -0.40 -10.28 -12.05
N CYS A 62 -0.04 -9.00 -12.13
CA CYS A 62 -0.27 -8.03 -11.06
C CYS A 62 -1.77 -7.87 -10.75
N ALA A 63 -2.62 -7.76 -11.77
CA ALA A 63 -4.06 -7.65 -11.61
C ALA A 63 -4.66 -8.85 -10.87
N LEU A 64 -4.29 -10.07 -11.28
CA LEU A 64 -4.72 -11.31 -10.61
C LEU A 64 -4.16 -11.40 -9.18
N GLY A 65 -2.92 -10.99 -8.96
CA GLY A 65 -2.29 -10.98 -7.66
C GLY A 65 -2.97 -9.99 -6.69
N PHE A 66 -3.22 -8.77 -7.14
CA PHE A 66 -3.94 -7.76 -6.33
C PHE A 66 -5.39 -8.17 -6.07
N ALA A 67 -6.08 -8.76 -7.05
CA ALA A 67 -7.44 -9.28 -6.86
C ALA A 67 -7.45 -10.40 -5.82
N GLY A 68 -6.53 -11.37 -5.91
CA GLY A 68 -6.40 -12.45 -4.94
C GLY A 68 -6.07 -11.94 -3.54
N TYR A 69 -5.16 -10.96 -3.43
CA TYR A 69 -4.83 -10.32 -2.15
C TYR A 69 -6.03 -9.54 -1.57
N ALA A 70 -6.78 -8.83 -2.42
CA ALA A 70 -7.98 -8.11 -2.02
C ALA A 70 -9.03 -9.08 -1.44
N ILE A 71 -9.31 -10.19 -2.15
CA ILE A 71 -10.23 -11.23 -1.69
C ILE A 71 -9.79 -11.77 -0.33
N TRP A 72 -8.51 -12.12 -0.19
CA TRP A 72 -7.98 -12.60 1.09
C TRP A 72 -8.17 -11.58 2.22
N ARG A 73 -7.81 -10.31 1.99
CA ARG A 73 -7.96 -9.25 3.01
C ARG A 73 -9.40 -8.96 3.37
N LEU A 74 -10.30 -8.95 2.41
CA LEU A 74 -11.73 -8.77 2.67
C LEU A 74 -12.32 -9.97 3.43
N THR A 75 -11.87 -11.19 3.09
CA THR A 75 -12.23 -12.39 3.85
C THR A 75 -11.74 -12.28 5.29
N GLU A 76 -10.49 -11.88 5.56
CA GLU A 76 -9.99 -11.66 6.93
C GLU A 76 -10.80 -10.60 7.69
N ALA A 77 -11.24 -9.55 7.02
CA ALA A 77 -12.06 -8.51 7.64
C ALA A 77 -13.44 -9.04 8.07
N ILE A 78 -14.04 -9.93 7.29
CA ILE A 78 -15.40 -10.46 7.50
C ILE A 78 -15.40 -11.67 8.42
N THR A 79 -14.56 -12.67 8.14
CA THR A 79 -14.62 -13.99 8.77
C THR A 79 -13.79 -14.11 10.05
N ASP A 80 -12.91 -13.12 10.30
CA ASP A 80 -12.03 -13.08 11.47
C ASP A 80 -11.33 -14.43 11.79
N PRO A 81 -10.56 -15.00 10.84
CA PRO A 81 -9.95 -16.31 11.01
C PRO A 81 -8.90 -16.34 12.12
N GLU A 82 -8.34 -15.19 12.48
CA GLU A 82 -7.40 -15.03 13.60
C GLU A 82 -8.09 -14.91 14.96
N ARG A 83 -9.44 -14.94 14.99
CA ARG A 83 -10.25 -14.76 16.20
C ARG A 83 -9.80 -13.55 17.02
N LEU A 84 -9.70 -12.42 16.34
CA LEU A 84 -9.37 -11.15 16.98
C LEU A 84 -10.42 -10.85 18.06
N SER A 85 -9.96 -10.31 19.18
CA SER A 85 -10.86 -9.91 20.26
C SER A 85 -11.94 -8.91 19.74
N ASN A 86 -13.16 -9.01 20.26
CA ASN A 86 -14.24 -8.08 19.94
C ASN A 86 -14.06 -6.69 20.55
N ASP A 87 -12.90 -6.43 21.15
CA ASP A 87 -12.51 -5.14 21.69
C ASP A 87 -12.24 -4.12 20.55
N MET A 88 -12.02 -2.88 20.94
CA MET A 88 -11.73 -1.79 20.01
C MET A 88 -10.51 -2.11 19.13
N LYS A 89 -9.49 -2.75 19.66
CA LYS A 89 -8.26 -3.12 18.95
C LYS A 89 -8.52 -4.15 17.84
N GLY A 90 -9.33 -5.15 18.10
CA GLY A 90 -9.74 -6.16 17.11
C GLY A 90 -10.55 -5.52 15.98
N ARG A 91 -11.50 -4.62 16.32
CA ARG A 91 -12.29 -3.86 15.33
C ARG A 91 -11.40 -2.99 14.44
N PHE A 92 -10.44 -2.27 14.99
CA PHE A 92 -9.49 -1.46 14.21
C PHE A 92 -8.64 -2.33 13.27
N LYS A 93 -8.20 -3.50 13.71
CA LYS A 93 -7.42 -4.41 12.88
C LYS A 93 -8.26 -4.93 11.71
N ARG A 94 -9.52 -5.32 11.95
CA ARG A 94 -10.46 -5.74 10.90
C ARG A 94 -10.78 -4.60 9.91
N ALA A 95 -11.02 -3.39 10.41
CA ALA A 95 -11.18 -2.21 9.55
C ALA A 95 -9.94 -1.97 8.67
N GLY A 96 -8.74 -2.11 9.22
CA GLY A 96 -7.49 -2.03 8.45
C GLY A 96 -7.38 -3.10 7.36
N HIS A 97 -7.86 -4.33 7.62
CA HIS A 97 -7.93 -5.38 6.60
C HIS A 97 -8.93 -5.02 5.49
N ALA A 98 -10.11 -4.48 5.84
CA ALA A 98 -11.11 -4.04 4.86
C ALA A 98 -10.58 -2.91 3.96
N VAL A 99 -10.00 -1.86 4.55
CA VAL A 99 -9.38 -0.75 3.81
C VAL A 99 -8.27 -1.27 2.89
N SER A 100 -7.40 -2.14 3.39
CA SER A 100 -6.35 -2.75 2.58
C SER A 100 -6.94 -3.55 1.40
N GLY A 101 -8.02 -4.29 1.63
CA GLY A 101 -8.72 -5.03 0.58
C GLY A 101 -9.26 -4.11 -0.51
N ILE A 102 -9.95 -3.03 -0.13
CA ILE A 102 -10.51 -2.04 -1.07
C ILE A 102 -9.40 -1.39 -1.92
N VAL A 103 -8.30 -0.96 -1.31
CA VAL A 103 -7.15 -0.39 -2.04
C VAL A 103 -6.61 -1.39 -3.07
N HIS A 104 -6.53 -2.68 -2.74
CA HIS A 104 -6.04 -3.67 -3.68
C HIS A 104 -7.06 -4.02 -4.78
N VAL A 105 -8.37 -3.82 -4.55
CA VAL A 105 -9.37 -3.86 -5.63
C VAL A 105 -9.09 -2.75 -6.66
N THR A 106 -8.84 -1.52 -6.21
CA THR A 106 -8.54 -0.41 -7.14
C THR A 106 -7.26 -0.65 -7.93
N LEU A 107 -6.21 -1.18 -7.28
CA LEU A 107 -4.96 -1.55 -7.97
C LEU A 107 -5.17 -2.71 -8.96
N ALA A 108 -5.99 -3.70 -8.62
CA ALA A 108 -6.32 -4.80 -9.53
C ALA A 108 -7.05 -4.30 -10.77
N MET A 109 -8.02 -3.39 -10.59
CA MET A 109 -8.73 -2.76 -11.72
C MET A 109 -7.81 -1.91 -12.58
N ALA A 110 -6.93 -1.10 -11.97
CA ALA A 110 -5.97 -0.29 -12.70
C ALA A 110 -5.03 -1.17 -13.54
N ALA A 111 -4.40 -2.18 -12.93
CA ALA A 111 -3.53 -3.12 -13.63
C ALA A 111 -4.26 -3.90 -14.73
N GLY A 112 -5.51 -4.32 -14.48
CA GLY A 112 -6.33 -5.04 -15.46
C GLY A 112 -6.67 -4.18 -16.68
N ARG A 113 -7.07 -2.92 -16.47
CA ARG A 113 -7.35 -1.98 -17.59
C ARG A 113 -6.11 -1.73 -18.44
N LEU A 114 -4.94 -1.54 -17.81
CA LEU A 114 -3.67 -1.37 -18.51
C LEU A 114 -3.28 -2.65 -19.26
N ALA A 115 -3.44 -3.83 -18.67
CA ALA A 115 -3.17 -5.12 -19.32
C ALA A 115 -4.03 -5.32 -20.58
N LEU A 116 -5.30 -4.88 -20.55
CA LEU A 116 -6.26 -4.98 -21.65
C LEU A 116 -6.20 -3.80 -22.63
N ARG A 117 -5.25 -2.89 -22.48
CA ARG A 117 -5.12 -1.66 -23.30
C ARG A 117 -6.37 -0.79 -23.33
N GLN A 118 -7.18 -0.83 -22.28
CA GLN A 118 -8.42 -0.04 -22.18
C GLN A 118 -8.17 1.40 -21.73
N THR A 119 -7.00 1.69 -21.21
CA THR A 119 -6.58 3.04 -20.78
C THR A 119 -5.10 3.22 -21.10
N SER A 120 -4.74 4.45 -21.47
CA SER A 120 -3.34 4.87 -21.54
C SER A 120 -2.83 5.19 -20.14
N ALA A 121 -1.54 4.95 -19.88
CA ALA A 121 -0.88 5.42 -18.69
C ALA A 121 -0.80 6.97 -18.74
N GLN A 122 -1.79 7.66 -18.17
CA GLN A 122 -1.84 9.12 -18.19
C GLN A 122 -1.42 9.70 -16.83
N GLY A 123 -0.30 10.38 -16.84
CA GLY A 123 0.22 11.14 -15.71
C GLY A 123 1.01 10.31 -14.72
N SER A 124 1.88 10.99 -13.99
CA SER A 124 2.80 10.37 -13.04
C SER A 124 2.13 9.85 -11.76
N SER A 125 1.03 10.45 -11.34
CA SER A 125 0.37 10.15 -10.07
C SER A 125 -1.16 10.19 -10.14
N PRO A 126 -1.82 9.17 -10.77
CA PRO A 126 -3.28 9.11 -10.80
C PRO A 126 -3.93 9.02 -9.41
N GLY A 127 -3.24 8.46 -8.42
CA GLY A 127 -3.70 8.36 -7.04
C GLY A 127 -3.79 9.72 -6.34
N ASP A 128 -2.87 10.65 -6.63
CA ASP A 128 -2.91 12.01 -6.09
C ASP A 128 -4.14 12.75 -6.61
N ARG A 129 -4.40 12.70 -7.92
CA ARG A 129 -5.62 13.26 -8.53
C ARG A 129 -6.90 12.62 -7.97
N SER A 130 -6.85 11.33 -7.66
CA SER A 130 -7.97 10.67 -7.00
C SER A 130 -8.17 11.21 -5.59
N ALA A 131 -7.10 11.46 -4.82
CA ALA A 131 -7.18 12.04 -3.48
C ALA A 131 -7.80 13.43 -3.51
N GLU A 132 -7.38 14.31 -4.43
CA GLU A 132 -7.97 15.64 -4.65
C GLU A 132 -9.46 15.54 -4.99
N SER A 133 -9.82 14.71 -5.99
CA SER A 133 -11.22 14.55 -6.43
C SER A 133 -12.12 14.02 -5.33
N TRP A 134 -11.68 13.03 -4.55
CA TRP A 134 -12.42 12.49 -3.42
C TRP A 134 -12.57 13.51 -2.30
N SER A 135 -11.51 14.29 -2.03
CA SER A 135 -11.53 15.35 -1.03
C SER A 135 -12.50 16.46 -1.43
N ALA A 136 -12.48 16.88 -2.71
CA ALA A 136 -13.41 17.87 -3.24
C ALA A 136 -14.88 17.39 -3.10
N TRP A 137 -15.16 16.16 -3.48
CA TRP A 137 -16.48 15.57 -3.36
C TRP A 137 -16.94 15.50 -1.91
N LEU A 138 -16.07 15.06 -0.98
CA LEU A 138 -16.40 14.99 0.45
C LEU A 138 -16.64 16.38 1.04
N LEU A 139 -15.80 17.36 0.73
CA LEU A 139 -15.93 18.72 1.26
C LEU A 139 -17.23 19.39 0.79
N ALA A 140 -17.76 18.98 -0.34
CA ALA A 140 -19.08 19.43 -0.82
C ALA A 140 -20.27 18.81 -0.07
N GLN A 141 -20.06 17.77 0.76
CA GLN A 141 -21.13 17.09 1.49
C GLN A 141 -21.29 17.67 2.91
N PRO A 142 -22.52 17.67 3.47
CA PRO A 142 -22.73 17.98 4.89
C PRO A 142 -21.90 17.04 5.78
N GLY A 143 -21.07 17.60 6.67
CA GLY A 143 -20.18 16.79 7.52
C GLY A 143 -18.93 16.26 6.85
N GLY A 144 -18.68 16.60 5.58
CA GLY A 144 -17.54 16.09 4.80
C GLY A 144 -16.17 16.43 5.42
N VAL A 145 -16.06 17.61 6.06
CA VAL A 145 -14.86 18.00 6.81
C VAL A 145 -14.55 17.00 7.93
N ALA A 146 -15.56 16.63 8.73
CA ALA A 146 -15.37 15.67 9.81
C ALA A 146 -14.96 14.29 9.29
N ILE A 147 -15.55 13.86 8.18
CA ILE A 147 -15.19 12.58 7.53
C ILE A 147 -13.76 12.64 7.03
N LEU A 148 -13.36 13.72 6.36
CA LEU A 148 -12.01 13.85 5.80
C LEU A 148 -10.95 13.93 6.92
N VAL A 149 -11.23 14.63 8.03
CA VAL A 149 -10.38 14.61 9.22
C VAL A 149 -10.28 13.20 9.81
N ALA A 150 -11.38 12.47 9.89
CA ALA A 150 -11.38 11.10 10.40
C ALA A 150 -10.55 10.15 9.51
N VAL A 151 -10.61 10.31 8.18
CA VAL A 151 -9.78 9.56 7.23
C VAL A 151 -8.30 9.91 7.43
N GLY A 152 -7.93 11.18 7.51
CA GLY A 152 -6.56 11.62 7.79
C GLY A 152 -6.03 11.09 9.13
N ALA A 153 -6.85 11.13 10.20
CA ALA A 153 -6.52 10.51 11.48
C ALA A 153 -6.33 8.99 11.36
N GLY A 154 -7.10 8.33 10.51
CA GLY A 154 -6.92 6.92 10.16
C GLY A 154 -5.55 6.64 9.53
N PHE A 155 -5.07 7.50 8.63
CA PHE A 155 -3.72 7.41 8.07
C PHE A 155 -2.64 7.58 9.15
N PHE A 156 -2.82 8.50 10.10
CA PHE A 156 -1.92 8.62 11.26
C PHE A 156 -1.92 7.36 12.13
N ALA A 157 -3.09 6.77 12.39
CA ALA A 157 -3.17 5.51 13.14
C ALA A 157 -2.41 4.38 12.41
N VAL A 158 -2.53 4.30 11.08
CA VAL A 158 -1.75 3.36 10.27
C VAL A 158 -0.26 3.68 10.34
N ALA A 159 0.14 4.95 10.25
CA ALA A 159 1.53 5.37 10.39
C ALA A 159 2.14 4.93 11.73
N VAL A 160 1.42 5.15 12.83
CA VAL A 160 1.83 4.68 14.17
C VAL A 160 1.95 3.15 14.21
N ALA A 161 0.97 2.42 13.67
CA ALA A 161 1.03 0.96 13.63
C ALA A 161 2.23 0.43 12.83
N GLN A 162 2.55 1.07 11.68
CA GLN A 162 3.73 0.75 10.88
C GLN A 162 5.03 1.10 11.65
N GLY A 163 5.06 2.25 12.33
CA GLY A 163 6.20 2.67 13.18
C GLY A 163 6.46 1.68 14.32
N ILE A 164 5.39 1.23 15.01
CA ILE A 164 5.49 0.19 16.05
C ILE A 164 6.03 -1.11 15.47
N LYS A 165 5.56 -1.51 14.27
CA LYS A 165 6.05 -2.71 13.59
C LYS A 165 7.52 -2.58 13.21
N ALA A 166 7.95 -1.41 12.72
CA ALA A 166 9.35 -1.09 12.47
C ALA A 166 10.19 -1.16 13.73
N TYR A 167 9.73 -0.54 14.84
CA TYR A 167 10.46 -0.51 16.11
C TYR A 167 10.63 -1.91 16.70
N LYS A 168 9.54 -2.65 16.83
CA LYS A 168 9.57 -4.01 17.42
C LYS A 168 10.31 -5.02 16.56
N ALA A 169 10.34 -4.82 15.24
CA ALA A 169 10.96 -5.71 14.25
C ALA A 169 10.64 -7.20 14.48
N ARG A 170 9.46 -7.47 15.03
CA ARG A 170 8.92 -8.83 15.22
C ARG A 170 8.10 -9.19 14.01
N PHE A 171 8.57 -10.15 13.25
CA PHE A 171 7.89 -10.66 12.05
C PHE A 171 7.46 -12.10 12.29
N ASP A 172 6.69 -12.30 13.38
CA ASP A 172 6.20 -13.60 13.84
C ASP A 172 5.24 -14.25 12.82
N GLU A 173 4.81 -13.47 11.84
CA GLU A 173 3.98 -13.91 10.70
C GLU A 173 4.77 -14.73 9.68
N LEU A 174 6.10 -14.68 9.71
CA LEU A 174 6.95 -15.51 8.87
C LEU A 174 7.04 -16.92 9.45
N ASP A 175 7.24 -17.92 8.59
CA ASP A 175 7.31 -19.31 9.01
C ASP A 175 8.44 -19.51 10.02
N GLY A 176 8.11 -19.87 11.27
CA GLY A 176 9.05 -19.97 12.39
C GLY A 176 10.09 -21.08 12.25
N ARG A 177 10.13 -21.79 11.11
CA ARG A 177 11.21 -22.72 10.77
C ARG A 177 12.50 -22.00 10.35
N ILE A 178 12.42 -20.70 10.04
CA ILE A 178 13.58 -19.86 9.76
C ILE A 178 13.50 -18.74 10.80
N PRO A 179 14.36 -18.72 11.85
CA PRO A 179 14.57 -17.51 12.62
C PRO A 179 14.91 -16.45 11.59
N ALA A 180 14.06 -15.40 11.47
CA ALA A 180 14.28 -14.37 10.46
C ALA A 180 15.71 -13.85 10.65
N PRO A 181 16.63 -14.06 9.69
CA PRO A 181 18.01 -13.62 9.83
C PRO A 181 18.02 -12.12 10.13
N ASP A 182 19.01 -11.61 10.82
CA ASP A 182 19.05 -10.20 11.23
C ASP A 182 18.89 -9.24 10.06
N TYR A 183 19.40 -9.59 8.87
CA TYR A 183 19.20 -8.78 7.67
C TYR A 183 17.72 -8.68 7.25
N VAL A 184 16.90 -9.73 7.41
CA VAL A 184 15.45 -9.70 7.12
C VAL A 184 14.75 -8.76 8.09
N ARG A 185 15.16 -8.75 9.36
CA ARG A 185 14.63 -7.82 10.37
C ARG A 185 14.96 -6.38 10.02
N TRP A 186 16.20 -6.10 9.56
CA TRP A 186 16.58 -4.75 9.14
C TRP A 186 15.84 -4.30 7.88
N ILE A 187 15.71 -5.18 6.87
CA ILE A 187 14.94 -4.92 5.65
C ILE A 187 13.49 -4.54 6.03
N GLY A 188 12.85 -5.34 6.88
CA GLY A 188 11.50 -5.06 7.34
C GLY A 188 11.41 -3.78 8.17
N ARG A 189 12.35 -3.54 9.11
CA ARG A 189 12.39 -2.35 9.95
C ARG A 189 12.44 -1.07 9.13
N LEU A 190 13.39 -0.96 8.21
CA LEU A 190 13.57 0.22 7.36
C LEU A 190 12.40 0.41 6.40
N GLY A 191 11.90 -0.68 5.82
CA GLY A 191 10.75 -0.64 4.92
C GLY A 191 9.46 -0.15 5.62
N TYR A 192 9.15 -0.68 6.81
CA TYR A 192 8.00 -0.24 7.58
C TYR A 192 8.17 1.19 8.10
N ALA A 193 9.39 1.63 8.46
CA ALA A 193 9.67 2.99 8.87
C ALA A 193 9.41 4.00 7.73
N ALA A 194 9.90 3.73 6.52
CA ALA A 194 9.64 4.56 5.35
C ALA A 194 8.14 4.69 5.06
N ARG A 195 7.40 3.58 5.12
CA ARG A 195 5.94 3.62 4.95
C ARG A 195 5.22 4.39 6.06
N ALA A 196 5.68 4.27 7.30
CA ALA A 196 5.12 5.05 8.42
C ALA A 196 5.23 6.54 8.15
N LEU A 197 6.38 7.02 7.66
CA LEU A 197 6.58 8.41 7.29
C LEU A 197 5.62 8.85 6.18
N ILE A 198 5.54 8.09 5.09
CA ILE A 198 4.63 8.39 3.97
C ILE A 198 3.17 8.48 4.45
N PHE A 199 2.70 7.52 5.24
CA PHE A 199 1.33 7.54 5.74
C PHE A 199 1.07 8.72 6.69
N ALA A 200 2.06 9.16 7.47
CA ALA A 200 1.94 10.36 8.29
C ALA A 200 1.80 11.62 7.41
N ILE A 201 2.57 11.75 6.33
CA ILE A 201 2.48 12.89 5.40
C ILE A 201 1.12 12.90 4.70
N ILE A 202 0.66 11.76 4.17
CA ILE A 202 -0.68 11.66 3.54
C ILE A 202 -1.78 12.02 4.54
N GLY A 203 -1.69 11.54 5.78
CA GLY A 203 -2.63 11.90 6.84
C GLY A 203 -2.66 13.41 7.11
N TRP A 204 -1.50 14.06 7.11
CA TRP A 204 -1.38 15.50 7.24
C TRP A 204 -2.03 16.24 6.07
N PHE A 205 -1.80 15.82 4.84
CA PHE A 205 -2.42 16.42 3.65
C PHE A 205 -3.94 16.40 3.73
N LEU A 206 -4.53 15.25 4.09
CA LEU A 206 -5.99 15.11 4.20
C LEU A 206 -6.57 15.98 5.32
N ILE A 207 -5.92 16.06 6.47
CA ILE A 207 -6.36 16.94 7.56
C ILE A 207 -6.19 18.41 7.15
N SER A 208 -5.09 18.77 6.51
CA SER A 208 -4.85 20.13 6.01
C SER A 208 -5.91 20.54 4.98
N ALA A 209 -6.23 19.66 4.02
CA ALA A 209 -7.29 19.87 3.05
C ALA A 209 -8.66 20.09 3.73
N ALA A 210 -8.97 19.30 4.76
CA ALA A 210 -10.21 19.42 5.51
C ALA A 210 -10.33 20.75 6.27
N LEU A 211 -9.29 21.12 7.02
CA LEU A 211 -9.31 22.31 7.88
C LEU A 211 -9.27 23.62 7.08
N ASN A 212 -8.63 23.60 5.90
CA ASN A 212 -8.57 24.77 5.01
C ASN A 212 -9.70 24.80 3.98
N HIS A 213 -10.57 23.78 3.92
CA HIS A 213 -11.61 23.63 2.88
C HIS A 213 -11.03 23.68 1.46
N ASP A 214 -9.82 23.13 1.28
CA ASP A 214 -9.03 23.23 0.07
C ASP A 214 -8.64 21.81 -0.39
N PRO A 215 -9.36 21.23 -1.37
CA PRO A 215 -9.08 19.89 -1.86
C PRO A 215 -7.73 19.76 -2.57
N ASP A 216 -7.15 20.85 -3.09
CA ASP A 216 -5.85 20.84 -3.77
C ASP A 216 -4.69 20.53 -2.80
N ARG A 217 -4.94 20.64 -1.49
CA ARG A 217 -4.00 20.20 -0.45
C ARG A 217 -4.04 18.70 -0.17
N ALA A 218 -5.03 18.00 -0.71
CA ALA A 218 -5.10 16.56 -0.57
C ALA A 218 -4.11 15.90 -1.54
N GLY A 219 -3.20 15.10 -1.00
CA GLY A 219 -2.20 14.38 -1.79
C GLY A 219 -2.10 12.92 -1.39
N GLY A 220 -1.63 12.10 -2.31
CA GLY A 220 -1.33 10.69 -2.08
C GLY A 220 0.17 10.41 -1.94
N LEU A 221 0.60 9.27 -2.47
CA LEU A 221 1.99 8.83 -2.38
C LEU A 221 2.94 9.71 -3.22
N GLY A 222 2.54 10.10 -4.43
CA GLY A 222 3.38 10.92 -5.31
C GLY A 222 3.64 12.29 -4.70
N GLU A 223 2.59 12.95 -4.18
CA GLU A 223 2.71 14.25 -3.55
C GLU A 223 3.51 14.17 -2.23
N ALA A 224 3.35 13.10 -1.44
CA ALA A 224 4.16 12.88 -0.24
C ALA A 224 5.66 12.74 -0.57
N LEU A 225 6.01 12.10 -1.67
CA LEU A 225 7.40 12.01 -2.14
C LEU A 225 7.93 13.36 -2.66
N MET A 226 7.06 14.17 -3.32
CA MET A 226 7.41 15.53 -3.74
C MET A 226 7.68 16.45 -2.55
N GLU A 227 6.82 16.38 -1.52
CA GLU A 227 6.99 17.14 -0.28
C GLU A 227 8.34 16.83 0.38
N LEU A 228 8.73 15.56 0.44
CA LEU A 228 10.04 15.16 0.98
C LEU A 228 11.20 15.75 0.16
N ARG A 229 11.03 15.83 -1.16
CA ARG A 229 12.04 16.43 -2.05
C ARG A 229 12.14 17.94 -1.89
N ALA A 230 11.06 18.62 -1.56
CA ALA A 230 11.01 20.08 -1.36
C ALA A 230 11.68 20.53 -0.06
N GLN A 231 11.95 19.61 0.89
CA GLN A 231 12.60 19.93 2.15
C GLN A 231 14.08 20.34 1.97
N PRO A 232 14.66 21.08 2.92
CA PRO A 232 16.11 21.22 3.01
C PRO A 232 16.75 19.83 2.96
N GLU A 233 17.81 19.65 2.21
CA GLU A 233 18.42 18.33 1.98
C GLU A 233 17.47 17.30 1.30
N GLY A 234 16.47 17.75 0.54
CA GLY A 234 15.41 16.95 -0.03
C GLY A 234 15.90 15.78 -0.90
N VAL A 235 17.02 15.95 -1.59
CA VAL A 235 17.66 14.85 -2.35
C VAL A 235 18.03 13.71 -1.42
N LEU A 236 18.67 13.98 -0.29
CA LEU A 236 19.08 12.98 0.68
C LEU A 236 17.86 12.33 1.34
N VAL A 237 16.92 13.16 1.80
CA VAL A 237 15.70 12.70 2.49
C VAL A 237 14.89 11.78 1.58
N LEU A 238 14.63 12.21 0.33
CA LEU A 238 13.90 11.40 -0.65
C LEU A 238 14.66 10.11 -0.99
N SER A 239 15.99 10.15 -1.14
CA SER A 239 16.80 8.97 -1.43
C SER A 239 16.72 7.93 -0.31
N VAL A 240 16.78 8.36 0.96
CA VAL A 240 16.66 7.46 2.12
C VAL A 240 15.27 6.82 2.16
N VAL A 241 14.22 7.60 1.93
CA VAL A 241 12.84 7.07 1.91
C VAL A 241 12.61 6.16 0.71
N ALA A 242 13.13 6.51 -0.46
CA ALA A 242 13.07 5.68 -1.67
C ALA A 242 13.73 4.30 -1.46
N CYS A 243 14.93 4.28 -0.88
CA CYS A 243 15.59 3.03 -0.47
C CYS A 243 14.74 2.25 0.54
N GLY A 244 14.15 2.92 1.52
CA GLY A 244 13.23 2.30 2.47
C GLY A 244 12.01 1.66 1.81
N LEU A 245 11.39 2.33 0.84
CA LEU A 245 10.26 1.77 0.07
C LEU A 245 10.68 0.56 -0.76
N ALA A 246 11.85 0.61 -1.41
CA ALA A 246 12.41 -0.56 -2.11
C ALA A 246 12.65 -1.73 -1.16
N LEU A 247 13.21 -1.48 0.03
CA LEU A 247 13.37 -2.49 1.09
C LEU A 247 12.03 -3.05 1.56
N PHE A 248 10.98 -2.23 1.66
CA PHE A 248 9.63 -2.74 1.93
C PHE A 248 9.14 -3.66 0.81
N GLY A 249 9.43 -3.32 -0.45
CA GLY A 249 9.14 -4.18 -1.58
C GLY A 249 9.87 -5.53 -1.49
N MET A 250 11.16 -5.52 -1.16
CA MET A 250 11.94 -6.74 -0.92
C MET A 250 11.36 -7.56 0.25
N PHE A 251 10.98 -6.91 1.35
CA PHE A 251 10.33 -7.58 2.48
C PHE A 251 9.01 -8.22 2.05
N SER A 252 8.23 -7.57 1.17
CA SER A 252 6.98 -8.14 0.64
C SER A 252 7.22 -9.38 -0.22
N LEU A 253 8.35 -9.47 -0.94
CA LEU A 253 8.74 -10.69 -1.65
C LEU A 253 9.11 -11.82 -0.67
N ILE A 254 9.76 -11.49 0.44
CA ILE A 254 10.01 -12.47 1.53
C ILE A 254 8.68 -12.94 2.13
N GLU A 255 7.72 -12.03 2.38
CA GLU A 255 6.37 -12.39 2.83
C GLU A 255 5.66 -13.30 1.81
N ALA A 256 5.80 -13.05 0.51
CA ALA A 256 5.22 -13.91 -0.55
C ALA A 256 5.66 -15.36 -0.43
N ARG A 257 6.90 -15.60 -0.01
CA ARG A 257 7.47 -16.96 0.11
C ARG A 257 7.23 -17.59 1.47
N TYR A 258 7.39 -16.82 2.56
CA TYR A 258 7.53 -17.35 3.91
C TYR A 258 6.39 -16.96 4.86
N ARG A 259 5.42 -16.12 4.46
CA ARG A 259 4.33 -15.74 5.33
C ARG A 259 3.37 -16.90 5.57
N ARG A 260 3.00 -17.11 6.84
CA ARG A 260 1.88 -17.98 7.20
C ARG A 260 0.57 -17.31 6.80
N ILE A 261 -0.19 -17.96 5.95
CA ILE A 261 -1.47 -17.45 5.48
C ILE A 261 -2.56 -18.29 6.18
N SER A 262 -3.28 -17.64 7.09
CA SER A 262 -4.45 -18.21 7.72
C SER A 262 -5.63 -18.09 6.77
N VAL A 263 -6.25 -19.22 6.41
CA VAL A 263 -7.46 -19.26 5.58
C VAL A 263 -8.63 -19.71 6.43
N ALA A 264 -9.74 -19.00 6.38
CA ALA A 264 -10.97 -19.43 7.06
C ALA A 264 -11.45 -20.77 6.50
N LYS A 265 -11.74 -21.74 7.37
CA LYS A 265 -12.33 -23.03 6.93
C LYS A 265 -13.70 -22.75 6.30
N PRO A 266 -14.00 -23.33 5.11
CA PRO A 266 -15.31 -23.20 4.49
C PRO A 266 -16.34 -24.03 5.29
N GLY A 267 -16.86 -23.47 6.34
CA GLY A 267 -17.84 -24.12 7.24
C GLY A 267 -18.59 -23.13 8.12
N PHE A 268 -18.31 -21.83 7.95
CA PHE A 268 -18.91 -20.77 8.77
C PHE A 268 -20.03 -20.00 8.07
N LEU A 269 -20.52 -20.48 6.93
CA LEU A 269 -21.68 -19.94 6.20
C LEU A 269 -22.86 -20.96 6.21
N GLY A 270 -22.94 -21.78 7.26
CA GLY A 270 -24.07 -22.63 7.54
C GLY A 270 -24.79 -22.21 8.81
#